data_7c2b809a9296c21c3172dcad95e465d5
#
_entry.id   7c2b809a9296c21c3172dcad95e465d5
#
_cell.length_a   1.000
_cell.length_b   1.000
_cell.length_c   1.000
_cell.angle_alpha   90.00
_cell.angle_beta   90.00
_cell.angle_gamma   90.00
#
_symmetry.space_group_name_H-M   'P 1'
#
loop_
_entity.id
_entity.type
_entity.pdbx_description
1 polymer ?
#
loop_
_entity_poly.entity_id
_entity_poly.type
_entity_poly.pdbx_seq_one_letter_code
_entity_poly.pdbx_strand_id
1 'polypeptide(L)'
;MKRPNVLNLTCPAIPVVRIGFVGLGNRGILALERYMHLEGIEVKALCDLRKENIERAEHILREFGRPEAENYSEEGMWRKMCECKEIDLIYICTDWLTHTDIAVYALQQGRHVALEVPAAMSVADCWRLVDTAEETRRHCMMLENCCYDAFALTTLNMVQQGVLGEITHAEGSYIHDLRKHYFADEKAGGYHNHWIKLYSQQHTGNPYPTHGLGPVCQWMNIHRGDRMEYLVFHVLASGRSVCLCRTGVWRILRRSGAEL
;
A
#
# COMPACT_ATOMS: atom_id res chain seq x y z
N MET A 1 6.07 27.80 12.32
CA MET A 1 7.24 26.90 12.22
C MET A 1 6.97 25.87 11.17
N LYS A 2 7.91 25.58 10.25
CA LYS A 2 7.77 24.49 9.28
C LYS A 2 7.75 23.17 10.05
N ARG A 3 6.72 22.31 9.84
CA ARG A 3 6.68 20.98 10.46
C ARG A 3 7.89 20.17 9.97
N PRO A 4 8.55 19.40 10.84
CA PRO A 4 9.62 18.52 10.39
C PRO A 4 9.00 17.38 9.54
N ASN A 5 9.50 17.21 8.31
CA ASN A 5 9.04 16.11 7.46
C ASN A 5 9.37 14.72 8.04
N VAL A 6 8.81 13.67 7.44
CA VAL A 6 9.01 12.28 7.89
C VAL A 6 10.02 11.50 7.05
N LEU A 7 10.73 12.13 6.10
CA LEU A 7 11.68 11.44 5.21
C LEU A 7 12.79 10.70 5.96
N ASN A 8 13.24 11.26 7.08
CA ASN A 8 14.27 10.66 7.93
C ASN A 8 13.73 10.35 9.33
N LEU A 9 12.42 10.05 9.41
CA LEU A 9 11.82 9.67 10.68
C LEU A 9 12.43 8.37 11.18
N THR A 10 12.86 8.37 12.43
CA THR A 10 13.29 7.18 13.15
C THR A 10 12.48 7.05 14.44
N CYS A 11 12.36 5.84 14.93
CA CYS A 11 11.81 5.54 16.24
C CYS A 11 12.75 4.57 16.99
N PRO A 12 12.66 4.49 18.31
CA PRO A 12 13.35 3.45 19.06
C PRO A 12 13.00 2.06 18.51
N ALA A 13 13.98 1.16 18.52
CA ALA A 13 13.74 -0.22 18.10
C ALA A 13 12.69 -0.89 18.99
N ILE A 14 11.72 -1.54 18.37
CA ILE A 14 10.68 -2.31 19.04
C ILE A 14 11.10 -3.79 18.93
N PRO A 15 11.48 -4.47 20.03
CA PRO A 15 11.99 -5.84 19.98
C PRO A 15 10.99 -6.85 19.41
N VAL A 16 9.70 -6.68 19.72
CA VAL A 16 8.59 -7.47 19.16
C VAL A 16 7.50 -6.48 18.72
N VAL A 17 7.30 -6.38 17.43
CA VAL A 17 6.27 -5.50 16.85
C VAL A 17 4.92 -6.19 16.95
N ARG A 18 4.00 -5.59 17.70
CA ARG A 18 2.63 -6.07 17.90
C ARG A 18 1.72 -5.50 16.81
N ILE A 19 1.12 -6.37 16.01
CA ILE A 19 0.44 -6.00 14.77
C ILE A 19 -1.07 -6.27 14.89
N GLY A 20 -1.88 -5.29 14.47
CA GLY A 20 -3.28 -5.47 14.18
C GLY A 20 -3.53 -5.46 12.68
N PHE A 21 -4.21 -6.48 12.14
CA PHE A 21 -4.57 -6.58 10.73
C PHE A 21 -6.00 -6.09 10.49
N VAL A 22 -6.19 -5.16 9.56
CA VAL A 22 -7.49 -4.67 9.10
C VAL A 22 -7.69 -5.04 7.63
N GLY A 23 -8.70 -5.86 7.37
CA GLY A 23 -8.96 -6.43 6.05
C GLY A 23 -8.21 -7.74 5.83
N LEU A 24 -8.95 -8.84 5.90
CA LEU A 24 -8.48 -10.23 5.78
C LEU A 24 -9.06 -10.92 4.55
N GLY A 25 -9.32 -10.13 3.50
CA GLY A 25 -9.68 -10.65 2.18
C GLY A 25 -8.51 -11.38 1.52
N ASN A 26 -8.60 -11.61 0.21
CA ASN A 26 -7.58 -12.38 -0.52
C ASN A 26 -6.15 -11.88 -0.27
N ARG A 27 -5.94 -10.56 -0.34
CA ARG A 27 -4.61 -9.96 -0.14
C ARG A 27 -4.18 -10.00 1.32
N GLY A 28 -5.10 -9.69 2.26
CA GLY A 28 -4.80 -9.66 3.70
C GLY A 28 -4.41 -11.04 4.24
N ILE A 29 -5.09 -12.09 3.83
CA ILE A 29 -4.74 -13.48 4.20
C ILE A 29 -3.35 -13.86 3.69
N LEU A 30 -3.04 -13.58 2.42
CA LEU A 30 -1.70 -13.84 1.86
C LEU A 30 -0.60 -13.03 2.55
N ALA A 31 -0.92 -11.82 3.00
CA ALA A 31 0.02 -11.04 3.78
C ALA A 31 0.23 -11.67 5.17
N LEU A 32 -0.84 -12.04 5.86
CA LEU A 32 -0.76 -12.69 7.17
C LEU A 32 0.12 -13.96 7.10
N GLU A 33 -0.09 -14.84 6.12
CA GLU A 33 0.74 -16.03 5.91
C GLU A 33 2.24 -15.69 5.80
N ARG A 34 2.58 -14.64 5.02
CA ARG A 34 3.99 -14.20 4.90
C ARG A 34 4.56 -13.68 6.22
N TYR A 35 3.74 -12.97 6.99
CA TYR A 35 4.15 -12.45 8.29
C TYR A 35 4.44 -13.57 9.30
N MET A 36 3.83 -14.75 9.15
CA MET A 36 4.11 -15.90 10.03
C MET A 36 5.56 -16.38 9.94
N HIS A 37 6.25 -16.09 8.84
CA HIS A 37 7.67 -16.43 8.66
C HIS A 37 8.63 -15.36 9.19
N LEU A 38 8.13 -14.25 9.74
CA LEU A 38 8.94 -13.19 10.31
C LEU A 38 9.19 -13.45 11.80
N GLU A 39 10.43 -13.18 12.23
CA GLU A 39 10.79 -13.10 13.64
C GLU A 39 10.51 -11.69 14.19
N GLY A 40 10.39 -11.56 15.51
CA GLY A 40 10.18 -10.26 16.16
C GLY A 40 8.82 -9.63 15.89
N ILE A 41 7.81 -10.41 15.54
CA ILE A 41 6.43 -9.95 15.41
C ILE A 41 5.46 -10.77 16.24
N GLU A 42 4.35 -10.15 16.62
CA GLU A 42 3.19 -10.79 17.23
C GLU A 42 1.91 -10.22 16.63
N VAL A 43 1.00 -11.08 16.17
CA VAL A 43 -0.32 -10.66 15.71
C VAL A 43 -1.23 -10.56 16.93
N LYS A 44 -1.64 -9.33 17.27
CA LYS A 44 -2.47 -9.05 18.44
C LYS A 44 -3.95 -8.97 18.12
N ALA A 45 -4.29 -8.55 16.90
CA ALA A 45 -5.67 -8.30 16.56
C ALA A 45 -5.95 -8.57 15.07
N LEU A 46 -7.15 -9.07 14.81
CA LEU A 46 -7.69 -9.36 13.48
C LEU A 46 -9.01 -8.61 13.31
N CYS A 47 -9.14 -7.82 12.25
CA CYS A 47 -10.35 -7.06 11.97
C CYS A 47 -10.81 -7.29 10.53
N ASP A 48 -12.01 -7.80 10.36
CA ASP A 48 -12.69 -7.93 9.07
C ASP A 48 -14.21 -7.95 9.29
N LEU A 49 -14.98 -7.40 8.37
CA LEU A 49 -16.44 -7.42 8.43
C LEU A 49 -17.03 -8.84 8.30
N ARG A 50 -16.26 -9.76 7.72
CA ARG A 50 -16.65 -11.14 7.47
C ARG A 50 -15.98 -12.05 8.49
N LYS A 51 -16.81 -12.71 9.30
CA LYS A 51 -16.33 -13.67 10.31
C LYS A 51 -15.51 -14.81 9.70
N GLU A 52 -15.90 -15.28 8.52
CA GLU A 52 -15.19 -16.35 7.80
C GLU A 52 -13.73 -15.96 7.47
N ASN A 53 -13.46 -14.69 7.21
CA ASN A 53 -12.10 -14.22 6.99
C ASN A 53 -11.28 -14.24 8.29
N ILE A 54 -11.89 -13.87 9.41
CA ILE A 54 -11.26 -13.95 10.74
C ILE A 54 -10.97 -15.40 11.10
N GLU A 55 -11.93 -16.31 10.91
CA GLU A 55 -11.76 -17.74 11.17
C GLU A 55 -10.61 -18.35 10.35
N ARG A 56 -10.48 -17.96 9.08
CA ARG A 56 -9.33 -18.34 8.24
C ARG A 56 -8.01 -17.80 8.77
N ALA A 57 -7.98 -16.54 9.20
CA ALA A 57 -6.79 -15.93 9.78
C ALA A 57 -6.37 -16.61 11.09
N GLU A 58 -7.34 -16.90 11.97
CA GLU A 58 -7.11 -17.66 13.20
C GLU A 58 -6.58 -19.09 12.93
N HIS A 59 -7.08 -19.73 11.87
CA HIS A 59 -6.57 -21.04 11.45
C HIS A 59 -5.09 -20.95 11.07
N ILE A 60 -4.69 -19.92 10.32
CA ILE A 60 -3.28 -19.67 9.97
C ILE A 60 -2.43 -19.46 11.24
N LEU A 61 -2.88 -18.62 12.18
CA LEU A 61 -2.14 -18.41 13.42
C LEU A 61 -1.91 -19.74 14.16
N ARG A 62 -2.93 -20.59 14.27
CA ARG A 62 -2.83 -21.92 14.91
C ARG A 62 -1.87 -22.86 14.18
N GLU A 63 -1.91 -22.91 12.84
CA GLU A 63 -1.01 -23.74 12.03
C GLU A 63 0.46 -23.38 12.24
N PHE A 64 0.76 -22.09 12.43
CA PHE A 64 2.09 -21.60 12.72
C PHE A 64 2.45 -21.54 14.21
N GLY A 65 1.58 -22.07 15.08
CA GLY A 65 1.82 -22.07 16.53
C GLY A 65 1.87 -20.68 17.15
N ARG A 66 1.21 -19.70 16.52
CA ARG A 66 1.13 -18.32 17.02
C ARG A 66 -0.02 -18.20 18.04
N PRO A 67 0.07 -17.27 19.01
CA PRO A 67 -1.02 -17.00 19.94
C PRO A 67 -2.32 -16.59 19.21
N GLU A 68 -3.46 -16.83 19.85
CA GLU A 68 -4.75 -16.30 19.39
C GLU A 68 -4.75 -14.77 19.45
N ALA A 69 -5.43 -14.15 18.48
CA ALA A 69 -5.56 -12.71 18.35
C ALA A 69 -6.94 -12.23 18.82
N GLU A 70 -7.05 -10.97 19.23
CA GLU A 70 -8.34 -10.36 19.52
C GLU A 70 -9.11 -10.07 18.22
N ASN A 71 -10.38 -10.43 18.16
CA ASN A 71 -11.20 -10.41 16.94
C ASN A 71 -12.20 -9.24 16.94
N TYR A 72 -12.23 -8.51 15.82
CA TYR A 72 -13.11 -7.36 15.60
C TYR A 72 -13.90 -7.57 14.29
N SER A 73 -15.20 -7.87 14.38
CA SER A 73 -16.02 -8.29 13.22
C SER A 73 -17.23 -7.41 12.93
N GLU A 74 -17.38 -6.26 13.57
CA GLU A 74 -18.49 -5.34 13.34
C GLU A 74 -18.01 -4.07 12.62
N GLU A 75 -18.94 -3.40 11.96
CA GLU A 75 -18.64 -2.14 11.28
C GLU A 75 -18.08 -1.10 12.25
N GLY A 76 -17.00 -0.45 11.85
CA GLY A 76 -16.33 0.57 12.66
C GLY A 76 -15.44 0.04 13.79
N MET A 77 -15.42 -1.26 14.07
CA MET A 77 -14.63 -1.86 15.14
C MET A 77 -13.11 -1.74 14.93
N TRP A 78 -12.66 -1.50 13.72
CA TRP A 78 -11.27 -1.15 13.44
C TRP A 78 -10.79 0.07 14.26
N ARG A 79 -11.69 0.99 14.64
CA ARG A 79 -11.35 2.14 15.52
C ARG A 79 -10.94 1.65 16.90
N LYS A 80 -11.73 0.77 17.47
CA LYS A 80 -11.45 0.16 18.78
C LYS A 80 -10.10 -0.58 18.78
N MET A 81 -9.82 -1.31 17.71
CA MET A 81 -8.53 -1.95 17.51
C MET A 81 -7.38 -0.93 17.45
N CYS A 82 -7.54 0.19 16.74
CA CYS A 82 -6.54 1.26 16.69
C CYS A 82 -6.28 1.91 18.06
N GLU A 83 -7.27 1.95 18.93
CA GLU A 83 -7.16 2.50 20.29
C GLU A 83 -6.41 1.55 21.26
N CYS A 84 -6.26 0.28 20.93
CA CYS A 84 -5.60 -0.72 21.77
C CYS A 84 -4.10 -0.40 21.92
N LYS A 85 -3.67 -0.07 23.14
CA LYS A 85 -2.28 0.32 23.46
C LYS A 85 -1.27 -0.82 23.31
N GLU A 86 -1.74 -2.04 23.21
CA GLU A 86 -0.88 -3.21 23.00
C GLU A 86 -0.55 -3.45 21.51
N ILE A 87 -1.02 -2.61 20.62
CA ILE A 87 -0.71 -2.66 19.19
C ILE A 87 0.29 -1.55 18.86
N ASP A 88 1.35 -1.87 18.16
CA ASP A 88 2.37 -0.94 17.69
C ASP A 88 2.14 -0.52 16.24
N LEU A 89 1.66 -1.46 15.41
CA LEU A 89 1.51 -1.31 13.97
C LEU A 89 0.12 -1.78 13.52
N ILE A 90 -0.56 -0.97 12.73
CA ILE A 90 -1.77 -1.36 12.01
C ILE A 90 -1.40 -1.67 10.56
N TYR A 91 -1.66 -2.92 10.12
CA TYR A 91 -1.58 -3.35 8.74
C TYR A 91 -2.96 -3.19 8.09
N ILE A 92 -3.05 -2.41 7.01
CA ILE A 92 -4.32 -2.06 6.37
C ILE A 92 -4.37 -2.68 4.97
N CYS A 93 -5.39 -3.50 4.74
CA CYS A 93 -5.63 -4.23 3.49
C CYS A 93 -7.14 -4.32 3.16
N THR A 94 -7.85 -3.23 3.33
CA THR A 94 -9.27 -3.10 3.03
C THR A 94 -9.50 -2.73 1.54
N ASP A 95 -10.69 -2.23 1.20
CA ASP A 95 -10.90 -1.55 -0.08
C ASP A 95 -10.18 -0.19 -0.13
N TRP A 96 -9.93 0.30 -1.33
CA TRP A 96 -9.13 1.53 -1.54
C TRP A 96 -9.73 2.78 -0.91
N LEU A 97 -11.06 2.85 -0.79
CA LEU A 97 -11.76 4.04 -0.31
C LEU A 97 -11.63 4.22 1.21
N THR A 98 -11.38 3.14 1.93
CA THR A 98 -11.28 3.16 3.39
C THR A 98 -9.83 3.26 3.89
N HIS A 99 -8.83 3.08 3.04
CA HIS A 99 -7.42 3.08 3.38
C HIS A 99 -7.00 4.33 4.16
N THR A 100 -7.26 5.50 3.62
CA THR A 100 -6.83 6.78 4.23
C THR A 100 -7.46 7.02 5.58
N ASP A 101 -8.76 6.78 5.73
CA ASP A 101 -9.48 7.04 6.99
C ASP A 101 -8.96 6.15 8.11
N ILE A 102 -8.73 4.88 7.83
CA ILE A 102 -8.18 3.94 8.81
C ILE A 102 -6.75 4.34 9.18
N ALA A 103 -5.92 4.67 8.18
CA ALA A 103 -4.53 5.05 8.39
C ALA A 103 -4.39 6.34 9.21
N VAL A 104 -5.15 7.38 8.86
CA VAL A 104 -5.16 8.66 9.60
C VAL A 104 -5.57 8.43 11.06
N TYR A 105 -6.64 7.67 11.28
CA TYR A 105 -7.09 7.38 12.64
C TYR A 105 -6.05 6.59 13.44
N ALA A 106 -5.45 5.56 12.86
CA ALA A 106 -4.41 4.76 13.50
C ALA A 106 -3.19 5.62 13.90
N LEU A 107 -2.74 6.50 13.00
CA LEU A 107 -1.66 7.44 13.27
C LEU A 107 -2.01 8.38 14.44
N GLN A 108 -3.24 8.92 14.47
CA GLN A 108 -3.73 9.78 15.56
C GLN A 108 -3.80 9.04 16.89
N GLN A 109 -4.07 7.74 16.88
CA GLN A 109 -4.00 6.90 18.10
C GLN A 109 -2.56 6.51 18.46
N GLY A 110 -1.55 7.01 17.75
CA GLY A 110 -0.15 6.77 18.02
C GLY A 110 0.38 5.44 17.50
N ARG A 111 -0.32 4.79 16.56
CA ARG A 111 0.14 3.56 15.90
C ARG A 111 0.98 3.88 14.68
N HIS A 112 1.94 3.03 14.36
CA HIS A 112 2.54 3.00 13.05
C HIS A 112 1.59 2.38 12.04
N VAL A 113 1.74 2.68 10.76
CA VAL A 113 0.85 2.18 9.71
C VAL A 113 1.66 1.54 8.59
N ALA A 114 1.26 0.34 8.21
CA ALA A 114 1.66 -0.36 6.99
C ALA A 114 0.40 -0.51 6.12
N LEU A 115 0.40 0.07 4.94
CA LEU A 115 -0.80 0.32 4.14
C LEU A 115 -0.63 -0.28 2.75
N GLU A 116 -1.53 -1.17 2.34
CA GLU A 116 -1.53 -1.72 0.98
C GLU A 116 -1.81 -0.64 -0.07
N VAL A 117 -1.40 -0.91 -1.29
CA VAL A 117 -1.55 0.00 -2.43
C VAL A 117 -2.98 -0.01 -3.00
N PRO A 118 -3.43 1.16 -3.48
CA PRO A 118 -2.87 2.50 -3.36
C PRO A 118 -3.11 3.09 -1.97
N ALA A 119 -2.20 3.91 -1.48
CA ALA A 119 -2.33 4.50 -0.16
C ALA A 119 -3.52 5.48 -0.04
N ALA A 120 -3.83 6.19 -1.12
CA ALA A 120 -4.89 7.18 -1.17
C ALA A 120 -5.51 7.27 -2.56
N MET A 121 -6.76 7.74 -2.65
CA MET A 121 -7.52 7.85 -3.89
C MET A 121 -7.74 9.30 -4.34
N SER A 122 -7.31 10.27 -3.56
CA SER A 122 -7.36 11.69 -3.90
C SER A 122 -6.10 12.42 -3.45
N VAL A 123 -5.82 13.58 -4.06
CA VAL A 123 -4.70 14.44 -3.64
C VAL A 123 -4.91 14.94 -2.21
N ALA A 124 -6.15 15.24 -1.84
CA ALA A 124 -6.48 15.63 -0.47
C ALA A 124 -6.13 14.53 0.54
N ASP A 125 -6.41 13.28 0.21
CA ASP A 125 -6.09 12.14 1.07
C ASP A 125 -4.58 11.88 1.15
N CYS A 126 -3.84 12.10 0.06
CA CYS A 126 -2.37 12.07 0.11
C CYS A 126 -1.84 13.07 1.14
N TRP A 127 -2.35 14.30 1.14
CA TRP A 127 -1.96 15.31 2.12
C TRP A 127 -2.40 14.96 3.54
N ARG A 128 -3.59 14.41 3.73
CA ARG A 128 -4.04 13.92 5.04
C ARG A 128 -3.07 12.89 5.64
N LEU A 129 -2.59 11.94 4.84
CA LEU A 129 -1.62 10.93 5.29
C LEU A 129 -0.29 11.58 5.67
N VAL A 130 0.26 12.45 4.81
CA VAL A 130 1.54 13.12 5.06
C VAL A 130 1.45 14.02 6.30
N ASP A 131 0.46 14.90 6.35
CA ASP A 131 0.27 15.84 7.46
C ASP A 131 0.10 15.10 8.79
N THR A 132 -0.72 14.03 8.81
CA THR A 132 -0.93 13.24 10.02
C THR A 132 0.33 12.51 10.46
N ALA A 133 1.08 11.92 9.53
CA ALA A 133 2.35 11.27 9.87
C ALA A 133 3.38 12.27 10.42
N GLU A 134 3.44 13.48 9.86
CA GLU A 134 4.30 14.56 10.35
C GLU A 134 3.88 15.06 11.74
N GLU A 135 2.58 15.23 11.97
CA GLU A 135 2.02 15.66 13.27
C GLU A 135 2.25 14.65 14.37
N THR A 136 1.95 13.38 14.08
CA THR A 136 2.00 12.32 15.09
C THR A 136 3.39 11.71 15.27
N ARG A 137 4.31 11.99 14.36
CA ARG A 137 5.66 11.38 14.31
C ARG A 137 5.58 9.86 14.33
N ARG A 138 4.66 9.29 13.53
CA ARG A 138 4.51 7.85 13.30
C ARG A 138 4.83 7.50 11.87
N HIS A 139 5.43 6.32 11.66
CA HIS A 139 5.67 5.79 10.32
C HIS A 139 4.34 5.48 9.64
N CYS A 140 4.21 5.93 8.39
CA CYS A 140 3.14 5.57 7.49
C CYS A 140 3.78 5.09 6.19
N MET A 141 3.77 3.80 5.95
CA MET A 141 4.43 3.19 4.80
C MET A 141 3.42 2.57 3.86
N MET A 142 3.39 3.05 2.61
CA MET A 142 2.71 2.33 1.52
C MET A 142 3.55 1.12 1.11
N LEU A 143 2.92 -0.05 1.09
CA LEU A 143 3.57 -1.34 0.84
C LEU A 143 3.68 -1.64 -0.66
N GLU A 144 4.41 -0.80 -1.40
CA GLU A 144 4.65 -1.00 -2.82
C GLU A 144 5.66 -2.13 -3.05
N ASN A 145 5.15 -3.34 -3.19
CA ASN A 145 5.96 -4.56 -3.24
C ASN A 145 6.90 -4.62 -4.45
N CYS A 146 6.55 -4.03 -5.59
CA CYS A 146 7.41 -4.06 -6.78
C CYS A 146 8.72 -3.29 -6.60
N CYS A 147 8.81 -2.40 -5.61
CA CYS A 147 10.06 -1.76 -5.23
C CYS A 147 11.06 -2.71 -4.58
N TYR A 148 10.60 -3.87 -4.10
CA TYR A 148 11.39 -4.84 -3.31
C TYR A 148 11.65 -6.15 -4.05
N ASP A 149 11.23 -6.26 -5.30
CA ASP A 149 11.58 -7.39 -6.15
C ASP A 149 13.09 -7.44 -6.39
N ALA A 150 13.64 -8.64 -6.54
CA ALA A 150 15.08 -8.84 -6.76
C ALA A 150 15.60 -8.01 -7.94
N PHE A 151 14.83 -7.93 -9.04
CA PHE A 151 15.17 -7.10 -10.20
C PHE A 151 15.19 -5.61 -9.84
N ALA A 152 14.15 -5.11 -9.17
CA ALA A 152 14.05 -3.69 -8.81
C ALA A 152 15.16 -3.26 -7.84
N LEU A 153 15.46 -4.09 -6.83
CA LEU A 153 16.54 -3.84 -5.87
C LEU A 153 17.92 -3.92 -6.53
N THR A 154 18.15 -4.88 -7.43
CA THR A 154 19.40 -4.97 -8.18
C THR A 154 19.62 -3.73 -9.03
N THR A 155 18.58 -3.31 -9.78
CA THR A 155 18.65 -2.09 -10.59
C THR A 155 18.92 -0.86 -9.72
N LEU A 156 18.23 -0.73 -8.58
CA LEU A 156 18.46 0.37 -7.64
C LEU A 156 19.91 0.38 -7.15
N ASN A 157 20.46 -0.77 -6.79
CA ASN A 157 21.85 -0.88 -6.36
C ASN A 157 22.83 -0.47 -7.48
N MET A 158 22.58 -0.90 -8.72
CA MET A 158 23.41 -0.49 -9.87
C MET A 158 23.35 1.02 -10.10
N VAL A 159 22.19 1.63 -9.98
CA VAL A 159 22.03 3.10 -10.07
C VAL A 159 22.82 3.79 -8.96
N GLN A 160 22.67 3.34 -7.71
CA GLN A 160 23.37 3.91 -6.56
C GLN A 160 24.91 3.77 -6.64
N GLN A 161 25.39 2.70 -7.26
CA GLN A 161 26.82 2.47 -7.52
C GLN A 161 27.33 3.23 -8.77
N GLY A 162 26.47 3.96 -9.48
CA GLY A 162 26.84 4.69 -10.68
C GLY A 162 27.14 3.82 -11.91
N VAL A 163 26.82 2.51 -11.86
CA VAL A 163 27.11 1.54 -12.94
C VAL A 163 26.41 1.94 -14.24
N LEU A 164 25.21 2.52 -14.14
CA LEU A 164 24.40 2.95 -15.30
C LEU A 164 24.65 4.41 -15.69
N GLY A 165 25.56 5.10 -14.99
CA GLY A 165 25.78 6.54 -15.18
C GLY A 165 24.57 7.37 -14.78
N GLU A 166 24.38 8.52 -15.42
CA GLU A 166 23.23 9.39 -15.20
C GLU A 166 21.98 8.83 -15.86
N ILE A 167 20.93 8.60 -15.07
CA ILE A 167 19.65 8.09 -15.59
C ILE A 167 18.86 9.26 -16.19
N THR A 168 18.69 9.24 -17.51
CA THR A 168 17.94 10.26 -18.26
C THR A 168 16.49 9.86 -18.56
N HIS A 169 16.21 8.57 -18.52
CA HIS A 169 14.89 8.03 -18.84
C HIS A 169 14.66 6.71 -18.10
N ALA A 170 13.44 6.51 -17.63
CA ALA A 170 12.99 5.23 -17.11
C ALA A 170 11.53 4.98 -17.50
N GLU A 171 11.19 3.71 -17.71
CA GLU A 171 9.85 3.27 -18.06
C GLU A 171 9.43 2.14 -17.10
N GLY A 172 8.20 2.23 -16.59
CA GLY A 172 7.58 1.21 -15.78
C GLY A 172 6.16 0.94 -16.26
N SER A 173 5.75 -0.33 -16.25
CA SER A 173 4.42 -0.73 -16.64
C SER A 173 3.83 -1.75 -15.68
N TYR A 174 2.50 -1.74 -15.56
CA TYR A 174 1.76 -2.75 -14.83
C TYR A 174 0.57 -3.18 -15.69
N ILE A 175 0.71 -4.34 -16.32
CA ILE A 175 -0.23 -4.85 -17.32
C ILE A 175 -0.76 -6.20 -16.87
N HIS A 176 -2.05 -6.25 -16.52
CA HIS A 176 -2.72 -7.47 -16.07
C HIS A 176 -4.07 -7.68 -16.74
N ASP A 177 -4.39 -8.93 -17.04
CA ASP A 177 -5.77 -9.34 -17.29
C ASP A 177 -6.46 -9.66 -15.94
N LEU A 178 -7.17 -8.69 -15.40
CA LEU A 178 -7.88 -8.83 -14.12
C LEU A 178 -9.35 -9.23 -14.27
N ARG A 179 -9.81 -9.58 -15.48
CA ARG A 179 -11.21 -9.93 -15.74
C ARG A 179 -11.72 -11.02 -14.80
N LYS A 180 -10.91 -12.04 -14.55
CA LYS A 180 -11.26 -13.13 -13.64
C LYS A 180 -11.58 -12.61 -12.22
N HIS A 181 -10.77 -11.70 -11.69
CA HIS A 181 -10.96 -11.16 -10.34
C HIS A 181 -12.09 -10.13 -10.26
N TYR A 182 -12.28 -9.35 -11.33
CA TYR A 182 -13.30 -8.30 -11.37
C TYR A 182 -14.72 -8.84 -11.54
N PHE A 183 -14.90 -9.95 -12.24
CA PHE A 183 -16.22 -10.49 -12.60
C PHE A 183 -16.56 -11.79 -11.90
N ALA A 184 -15.63 -12.45 -11.25
CA ALA A 184 -15.90 -13.65 -10.50
C ALA A 184 -16.71 -13.33 -9.23
N ASP A 185 -17.53 -14.31 -8.82
CA ASP A 185 -18.15 -14.29 -7.50
C ASP A 185 -17.06 -14.40 -6.40
N GLU A 186 -17.34 -13.90 -5.23
CA GLU A 186 -16.42 -13.94 -4.10
C GLU A 186 -15.92 -15.36 -3.78
N LYS A 187 -16.83 -16.36 -3.82
CA LYS A 187 -16.50 -17.78 -3.62
C LYS A 187 -15.51 -18.32 -4.67
N ALA A 188 -15.46 -17.70 -5.84
CA ALA A 188 -14.56 -18.02 -6.93
C ALA A 188 -13.31 -17.11 -6.96
N GLY A 189 -13.04 -16.36 -5.88
CA GLY A 189 -11.87 -15.49 -5.75
C GLY A 189 -12.08 -14.06 -6.26
N GLY A 190 -13.33 -13.65 -6.51
CA GLY A 190 -13.66 -12.25 -6.83
C GLY A 190 -13.60 -11.34 -5.59
N TYR A 191 -13.61 -10.05 -5.85
CA TYR A 191 -13.61 -9.03 -4.79
C TYR A 191 -14.99 -8.92 -4.12
N HIS A 192 -15.00 -8.73 -2.80
CA HIS A 192 -16.21 -8.52 -2.02
C HIS A 192 -17.09 -7.42 -2.63
N ASN A 193 -18.37 -7.69 -2.80
CA ASN A 193 -19.34 -6.78 -3.43
C ASN A 193 -18.87 -6.20 -4.78
N HIS A 194 -17.94 -6.85 -5.48
CA HIS A 194 -17.34 -6.35 -6.73
C HIS A 194 -16.85 -4.89 -6.65
N TRP A 195 -16.38 -4.43 -5.48
CA TRP A 195 -16.06 -3.02 -5.22
C TRP A 195 -15.10 -2.41 -6.25
N ILE A 196 -14.09 -3.15 -6.69
CA ILE A 196 -13.12 -2.64 -7.67
C ILE A 196 -13.72 -2.49 -9.08
N LYS A 197 -14.66 -3.36 -9.44
CA LYS A 197 -15.43 -3.24 -10.68
C LYS A 197 -16.30 -1.99 -10.64
N LEU A 198 -17.05 -1.77 -9.56
CA LEU A 198 -17.89 -0.60 -9.37
C LEU A 198 -17.07 0.68 -9.38
N TYR A 199 -15.92 0.67 -8.69
CA TYR A 199 -14.97 1.77 -8.74
C TYR A 199 -14.52 2.08 -10.17
N SER A 200 -14.11 1.06 -10.92
CA SER A 200 -13.62 1.21 -12.30
C SER A 200 -14.68 1.67 -13.30
N GLN A 201 -15.96 1.43 -13.03
CA GLN A 201 -17.06 1.94 -13.83
C GLN A 201 -17.30 3.44 -13.62
N GLN A 202 -17.00 3.96 -12.45
CA GLN A 202 -17.23 5.36 -12.06
C GLN A 202 -16.03 6.26 -12.33
N HIS A 203 -14.83 5.68 -12.50
CA HIS A 203 -13.58 6.42 -12.62
C HIS A 203 -12.88 6.12 -13.94
N THR A 204 -12.31 7.16 -14.55
CA THR A 204 -11.46 7.07 -15.74
C THR A 204 -9.99 7.24 -15.37
N GLY A 205 -9.09 6.76 -16.22
CA GLY A 205 -7.66 6.91 -15.98
C GLY A 205 -6.98 5.59 -15.60
N ASN A 206 -5.73 5.67 -15.17
CA ASN A 206 -5.00 4.52 -14.63
C ASN A 206 -5.26 4.44 -13.11
N PRO A 207 -6.08 3.50 -12.63
CA PRO A 207 -6.43 3.42 -11.22
C PRO A 207 -5.30 2.81 -10.36
N TYR A 208 -4.28 2.24 -10.98
CA TYR A 208 -3.26 1.47 -10.26
C TYR A 208 -1.84 1.68 -10.82
N PRO A 209 -1.29 2.91 -10.77
CA PRO A 209 0.01 3.23 -11.34
C PRO A 209 1.20 2.77 -10.50
N THR A 210 0.99 2.46 -9.23
CA THR A 210 2.02 2.33 -8.19
C THR A 210 3.08 1.30 -8.53
N HIS A 211 2.71 0.14 -9.05
CA HIS A 211 3.64 -0.95 -9.34
C HIS A 211 4.63 -0.65 -10.50
N GLY A 212 4.20 0.15 -11.47
CA GLY A 212 5.11 0.64 -12.51
C GLY A 212 5.89 1.87 -12.06
N LEU A 213 5.21 2.80 -11.39
CA LEU A 213 5.79 4.08 -11.01
C LEU A 213 6.74 4.00 -9.81
N GLY A 214 6.44 3.15 -8.82
CA GLY A 214 7.22 3.02 -7.60
C GLY A 214 8.70 2.73 -7.84
N PRO A 215 9.06 1.62 -8.53
CA PRO A 215 10.45 1.34 -8.88
C PRO A 215 11.12 2.46 -9.66
N VAL A 216 10.43 3.03 -10.66
CA VAL A 216 10.95 4.16 -11.46
C VAL A 216 11.27 5.37 -10.58
N CYS A 217 10.40 5.73 -9.65
CA CYS A 217 10.65 6.81 -8.69
C CYS A 217 11.88 6.56 -7.83
N GLN A 218 12.11 5.31 -7.43
CA GLN A 218 13.31 4.93 -6.68
C GLN A 218 14.58 5.09 -7.52
N TRP A 219 14.59 4.59 -8.75
CA TRP A 219 15.76 4.65 -9.64
C TRP A 219 16.09 6.08 -10.07
N MET A 220 15.08 6.91 -10.25
CA MET A 220 15.24 8.31 -10.65
C MET A 220 15.39 9.27 -9.45
N ASN A 221 15.51 8.71 -8.24
CA ASN A 221 15.72 9.48 -7.01
C ASN A 221 14.66 10.57 -6.76
N ILE A 222 13.41 10.33 -7.17
CA ILE A 222 12.29 11.27 -7.01
C ILE A 222 12.08 11.60 -5.52
N HIS A 223 11.94 12.88 -5.21
CA HIS A 223 11.89 13.46 -3.86
C HIS A 223 13.14 13.26 -3.00
N ARG A 224 14.24 12.78 -3.60
CA ARG A 224 15.53 12.58 -2.91
C ARG A 224 16.71 13.17 -3.69
N GLY A 225 16.45 14.18 -4.51
CA GLY A 225 17.41 14.84 -5.39
C GLY A 225 16.80 15.20 -6.74
N ASP A 226 15.74 14.54 -7.13
CA ASP A 226 14.97 14.83 -8.33
C ASP A 226 13.48 15.03 -8.02
N ARG A 227 12.69 15.51 -8.98
CA ARG A 227 11.26 15.76 -8.81
C ARG A 227 10.49 15.52 -10.11
N MET A 228 9.20 15.22 -9.99
CA MET A 228 8.28 15.26 -11.13
C MET A 228 7.89 16.72 -11.40
N GLU A 229 8.05 17.17 -12.66
CA GLU A 229 7.63 18.51 -13.07
C GLU A 229 6.24 18.50 -13.69
N TYR A 230 5.93 17.49 -14.51
CA TYR A 230 4.61 17.35 -15.14
C TYR A 230 4.27 15.89 -15.38
N LEU A 231 2.97 15.65 -15.58
CA LEU A 231 2.41 14.36 -15.93
C LEU A 231 1.59 14.49 -17.20
N VAL A 232 1.86 13.62 -18.18
CA VAL A 232 1.02 13.49 -19.39
C VAL A 232 0.32 12.13 -19.31
N PHE A 233 -0.97 12.14 -19.51
CA PHE A 233 -1.80 10.94 -19.44
C PHE A 233 -2.58 10.75 -20.75
N HIS A 234 -2.41 9.58 -21.39
CA HIS A 234 -3.16 9.20 -22.57
C HIS A 234 -4.15 8.08 -22.24
N VAL A 235 -5.43 8.33 -22.48
CA VAL A 235 -6.50 7.33 -22.35
C VAL A 235 -6.91 6.87 -23.72
N LEU A 236 -6.81 5.57 -23.96
CA LEU A 236 -7.44 4.97 -25.13
C LEU A 236 -8.93 4.78 -24.83
N ALA A 237 -9.79 5.24 -25.75
CA ALA A 237 -11.20 4.98 -25.65
C ALA A 237 -11.45 3.47 -25.64
N SER A 238 -12.00 2.95 -24.56
CA SER A 238 -12.47 1.57 -24.56
C SER A 238 -13.72 1.47 -25.41
N GLY A 239 -13.74 0.56 -26.38
CA GLY A 239 -14.96 0.20 -27.07
C GLY A 239 -16.04 -0.26 -26.07
N ARG A 240 -17.27 -0.47 -26.52
CA ARG A 240 -18.47 -0.80 -25.70
C ARG A 240 -18.33 -1.98 -24.72
N SER A 241 -17.28 -2.75 -24.79
CA SER A 241 -16.92 -3.75 -23.79
C SER A 241 -16.01 -3.10 -22.76
N VAL A 242 -16.33 -3.26 -21.49
CA VAL A 242 -15.52 -2.79 -20.36
C VAL A 242 -14.12 -3.41 -20.50
N CYS A 243 -13.25 -2.76 -21.26
CA CYS A 243 -11.86 -3.17 -21.33
C CYS A 243 -11.16 -2.66 -20.07
N LEU A 244 -10.96 -3.56 -19.12
CA LEU A 244 -10.30 -3.27 -17.86
C LEU A 244 -8.77 -3.23 -17.97
N CYS A 245 -8.24 -3.48 -19.18
CA CYS A 245 -6.82 -3.29 -19.48
C CYS A 245 -6.54 -1.81 -19.71
N ARG A 246 -6.23 -1.08 -18.67
CA ARG A 246 -5.74 0.29 -18.78
C ARG A 246 -4.25 0.28 -18.50
N THR A 247 -3.47 0.33 -19.58
CA THR A 247 -2.03 0.46 -19.49
C THR A 247 -1.68 1.93 -19.37
N GLY A 248 -1.01 2.30 -18.31
CA GLY A 248 -0.33 3.58 -18.19
C GLY A 248 1.16 3.37 -18.37
N VAL A 249 1.74 3.99 -19.38
CA VAL A 249 3.19 4.12 -19.52
C VAL A 249 3.58 5.45 -18.87
N TRP A 250 4.46 5.39 -17.91
CA TRP A 250 4.96 6.56 -17.20
C TRP A 250 6.33 6.90 -17.74
N ARG A 251 6.49 8.12 -18.24
CA ARG A 251 7.77 8.61 -18.72
C ARG A 251 8.21 9.78 -17.85
N ILE A 252 9.29 9.61 -17.13
CA ILE A 252 9.93 10.66 -16.36
C ILE A 252 11.15 11.10 -17.16
N LEU A 253 11.19 12.37 -17.55
CA LEU A 253 12.33 12.99 -18.22
C LEU A 253 13.03 13.92 -17.24
N ARG A 254 14.31 13.68 -17.01
CA ARG A 254 15.16 14.56 -16.23
C ARG A 254 15.59 15.75 -17.08
N ARG A 255 15.51 16.96 -16.54
CA ARG A 255 16.25 18.09 -17.14
C ARG A 255 17.71 17.95 -16.73
N SER A 256 18.58 17.81 -17.74
CA SER A 256 20.01 17.93 -17.54
C SER A 256 20.34 19.38 -17.14
N GLY A 257 20.88 19.54 -15.96
CA GLY A 257 21.67 20.68 -15.56
C GLY A 257 21.00 22.03 -15.55
N ALA A 258 20.75 22.56 -14.37
CA ALA A 258 21.17 23.88 -13.93
C ALA A 258 20.46 24.25 -12.62
N GLU A 259 21.28 24.60 -11.70
CA GLU A 259 21.01 25.47 -10.55
C GLU A 259 19.97 24.99 -9.51
N LEU A 260 20.53 24.46 -8.46
CA LEU A 260 19.98 24.46 -7.10
C LEU A 260 19.97 25.91 -6.52
#